data_7d5ecafa9baa0b48064b09331158c0b2
#
_entry.id   7d5ecafa9baa0b48064b09331158c0b2
#
_cell.length_a   1.000
_cell.length_b   1.000
_cell.length_c   1.000
_cell.angle_alpha   90.00
_cell.angle_beta   90.00
_cell.angle_gamma   90.00
#
_symmetry.space_group_name_H-M   'P 1'
#
loop_
_entity.id
_entity.type
_entity.pdbx_description
1 polymer ?
#
loop_
_entity_poly.entity_id
_entity_poly.type
_entity_poly.pdbx_seq_one_letter_code
_entity_poly.pdbx_strand_id
1 'polypeptide(L)'
;MKSWAAEFTQISYLSLCRHFLQIVCFSKAANVLAVAVGIVLASGTSAGQEARPGGKAPQPAAQIRKSPPSEGAVQSAEPHNTGGIVEIKTLEDQVAYALGLEIGQGVLADGPDLKPELVARGVLDAMRKATPLLSPEQAALAMDRYLARKIGPEAEKNLNDGEAFLAANKTKQGVITTPSGLQYSVTQAGKGPSPKATDVVRVNYTGRLLDGKVFDSTAGKPPAEFPVNRVIPGWTEALQKMKVGDKWRLYIPSRLAYGPRGTPGGPIPPFSVLIFDVVLLEIVP
;
A
#
# COMPACT_ATOMS: atom_id res chain seq x y z
N MET A 1 -11.53 15.23 -23.16
CA MET A 1 -10.60 14.83 -22.09
C MET A 1 -11.42 14.33 -20.92
N LYS A 2 -11.43 13.02 -20.70
CA LYS A 2 -12.23 12.40 -19.63
C LYS A 2 -11.55 12.73 -18.29
N SER A 3 -12.33 13.22 -17.33
CA SER A 3 -11.89 13.51 -15.95
C SER A 3 -11.36 12.24 -15.31
N TRP A 4 -10.12 12.27 -14.84
CA TRP A 4 -9.40 11.15 -14.19
C TRP A 4 -9.87 10.87 -12.76
N ALA A 5 -10.92 11.58 -12.31
CA ALA A 5 -11.43 11.48 -10.93
C ALA A 5 -12.36 10.28 -10.66
N ALA A 6 -12.69 9.45 -11.66
CA ALA A 6 -13.80 8.51 -11.56
C ALA A 6 -13.43 7.07 -11.15
N GLU A 7 -12.15 6.70 -10.95
CA GLU A 7 -11.76 5.30 -10.71
C GLU A 7 -10.84 5.07 -9.50
N PHE A 8 -11.12 5.64 -8.34
CA PHE A 8 -10.41 5.20 -7.14
C PHE A 8 -11.36 4.97 -5.96
N THR A 9 -11.80 3.72 -5.88
CA THR A 9 -12.49 3.16 -4.72
C THR A 9 -11.52 3.10 -3.53
N GLN A 10 -11.88 3.76 -2.48
CA GLN A 10 -11.52 3.66 -1.08
C GLN A 10 -10.60 2.48 -0.70
N ILE A 11 -9.32 2.74 -0.51
CA ILE A 11 -8.42 1.84 0.19
C ILE A 11 -7.93 2.57 1.44
N SER A 12 -8.54 2.26 2.60
CA SER A 12 -8.03 2.71 3.89
C SER A 12 -6.66 2.03 4.15
N TYR A 13 -5.78 2.67 4.92
CA TYR A 13 -4.45 2.18 5.27
C TYR A 13 -4.46 0.76 5.88
N LEU A 14 -5.53 0.40 6.59
CA LEU A 14 -5.80 -0.97 7.06
C LEU A 14 -6.11 -1.94 5.92
N SER A 15 -6.63 -1.43 4.78
CA SER A 15 -6.86 -2.22 3.56
C SER A 15 -5.56 -2.46 2.80
N LEU A 16 -4.55 -1.56 2.85
CA LEU A 16 -3.25 -1.80 2.23
C LEU A 16 -2.50 -2.96 2.92
N CYS A 17 -2.51 -3.03 4.24
CA CYS A 17 -1.98 -4.19 4.96
C CYS A 17 -2.79 -5.47 4.65
N ARG A 18 -4.12 -5.37 4.52
CA ARG A 18 -4.96 -6.51 4.11
C ARG A 18 -4.75 -6.90 2.65
N HIS A 19 -4.56 -5.95 1.74
CA HIS A 19 -4.26 -6.25 0.32
C HIS A 19 -2.83 -6.76 0.13
N PHE A 20 -1.88 -6.31 0.94
CA PHE A 20 -0.52 -6.83 0.95
C PHE A 20 -0.49 -8.32 1.35
N LEU A 21 -1.25 -8.69 2.40
CA LEU A 21 -1.46 -10.11 2.75
C LEU A 21 -2.28 -10.86 1.68
N GLN A 22 -3.28 -10.24 1.06
CA GLN A 22 -4.11 -10.90 0.03
C GLN A 22 -3.38 -11.09 -1.30
N ILE A 23 -2.50 -10.19 -1.72
CA ILE A 23 -1.72 -10.34 -2.97
C ILE A 23 -0.67 -11.45 -2.80
N VAL A 24 -0.06 -11.59 -1.63
CA VAL A 24 0.89 -12.66 -1.33
C VAL A 24 0.18 -14.04 -1.25
N CYS A 25 -1.02 -14.10 -0.66
CA CYS A 25 -1.82 -15.34 -0.64
C CYS A 25 -2.40 -15.74 -2.01
N PHE A 26 -2.86 -14.77 -2.85
CA PHE A 26 -3.50 -15.11 -4.13
C PHE A 26 -2.52 -15.52 -5.21
N SER A 27 -1.28 -15.02 -5.20
CA SER A 27 -0.26 -15.38 -6.20
C SER A 27 0.25 -16.83 -6.05
N LYS A 28 0.19 -17.42 -4.85
CA LYS A 28 0.63 -18.81 -4.63
C LYS A 28 -0.51 -19.82 -4.57
N ALA A 29 -1.70 -19.43 -4.12
CA ALA A 29 -2.86 -20.32 -4.12
C ALA A 29 -3.35 -20.69 -5.53
N ALA A 30 -3.14 -19.83 -6.53
CA ALA A 30 -3.45 -20.15 -7.94
C ALA A 30 -2.55 -21.26 -8.53
N ASN A 31 -1.33 -21.44 -8.01
CA ASN A 31 -0.43 -22.49 -8.48
C ASN A 31 -0.62 -23.85 -7.79
N VAL A 32 -1.24 -23.90 -6.62
CA VAL A 32 -1.49 -25.16 -5.90
C VAL A 32 -2.80 -25.81 -6.36
N LEU A 33 -3.78 -25.02 -6.85
CA LEU A 33 -5.04 -25.55 -7.37
C LEU A 33 -4.92 -26.08 -8.82
N ALA A 34 -3.89 -25.69 -9.57
CA ALA A 34 -3.66 -26.16 -10.95
C ALA A 34 -3.05 -27.57 -11.03
N VAL A 35 -2.50 -28.11 -9.93
CA VAL A 35 -1.91 -29.45 -9.89
C VAL A 35 -2.90 -30.55 -9.47
N ALA A 36 -4.05 -30.18 -8.88
CA ALA A 36 -5.05 -31.15 -8.40
C ALA A 36 -6.19 -31.46 -9.39
N VAL A 37 -6.27 -30.81 -10.56
CA VAL A 37 -7.32 -31.04 -11.57
C VAL A 37 -6.80 -31.73 -12.85
N GLY A 38 -5.51 -32.06 -12.92
CA GLY A 38 -4.87 -32.63 -14.12
C GLY A 38 -4.84 -34.15 -14.24
N ILE A 39 -5.52 -34.93 -13.38
CA ILE A 39 -5.59 -36.41 -13.51
C ILE A 39 -7.05 -36.85 -13.50
N VAL A 40 -7.73 -36.76 -14.59
CA VAL A 40 -8.77 -37.64 -15.15
C VAL A 40 -9.16 -37.07 -16.52
N LEU A 41 -8.70 -37.68 -17.58
CA LEU A 41 -9.29 -37.90 -18.89
C LEU A 41 -8.19 -38.06 -19.96
N ALA A 42 -7.68 -39.28 -20.09
CA ALA A 42 -7.07 -39.75 -21.32
C ALA A 42 -7.41 -41.23 -21.52
N SER A 43 -8.45 -41.47 -22.27
CA SER A 43 -8.66 -42.72 -22.95
C SER A 43 -9.34 -42.43 -24.32
N GLY A 44 -8.68 -42.88 -25.39
CA GLY A 44 -9.37 -43.01 -26.66
C GLY A 44 -8.61 -42.61 -27.91
N THR A 45 -7.91 -43.60 -28.52
CA THR A 45 -7.81 -44.00 -29.93
C THR A 45 -7.05 -43.13 -30.94
N SER A 46 -5.94 -43.61 -31.34
CA SER A 46 -5.47 -44.38 -32.55
C SER A 46 -5.30 -43.59 -33.85
N ALA A 47 -4.12 -43.86 -34.44
CA ALA A 47 -3.79 -44.15 -35.85
C ALA A 47 -3.02 -43.11 -36.69
N GLY A 48 -1.94 -43.61 -37.30
CA GLY A 48 -1.34 -43.16 -38.58
C GLY A 48 0.07 -42.62 -38.50
N GLN A 49 1.13 -43.45 -38.57
CA GLN A 49 2.01 -43.79 -39.74
C GLN A 49 2.60 -42.54 -40.45
N GLU A 50 3.85 -42.39 -40.66
CA GLU A 50 5.06 -42.96 -41.29
C GLU A 50 6.11 -41.84 -41.34
N ALA A 51 7.40 -41.92 -41.36
CA ALA A 51 8.47 -42.71 -41.86
C ALA A 51 9.83 -42.11 -41.48
N ARG A 52 10.80 -42.93 -41.32
CA ARG A 52 12.29 -42.67 -41.14
C ARG A 52 12.94 -42.26 -42.48
N PRO A 53 14.31 -42.04 -42.64
CA PRO A 53 15.42 -42.37 -41.76
C PRO A 53 16.67 -41.40 -41.80
N GLY A 54 17.66 -41.72 -41.03
CA GLY A 54 19.08 -41.51 -41.29
C GLY A 54 19.80 -40.50 -40.38
N GLY A 55 20.81 -40.79 -39.56
CA GLY A 55 21.88 -41.70 -39.55
C GLY A 55 23.03 -41.17 -38.68
N LYS A 56 23.67 -42.09 -37.98
CA LYS A 56 25.06 -42.10 -37.42
C LYS A 56 25.30 -41.55 -36.03
N ALA A 57 25.52 -42.52 -35.14
CA ALA A 57 26.47 -42.45 -34.01
C ALA A 57 27.94 -42.66 -34.54
N PRO A 58 29.04 -42.43 -33.77
CA PRO A 58 29.32 -43.12 -32.52
C PRO A 58 30.06 -42.29 -31.46
N GLN A 59 30.06 -42.84 -30.25
CA GLN A 59 30.89 -42.52 -29.08
C GLN A 59 32.43 -42.71 -29.32
N PRO A 60 33.34 -42.24 -28.45
CA PRO A 60 33.59 -42.97 -27.21
C PRO A 60 33.94 -42.16 -25.94
N ALA A 61 33.87 -42.84 -24.84
CA ALA A 61 34.16 -42.54 -23.46
C ALA A 61 35.51 -41.85 -23.16
N ALA A 62 35.51 -40.94 -22.16
CA ALA A 62 36.71 -40.59 -21.38
C ALA A 62 36.34 -40.42 -19.90
N GLN A 63 36.69 -41.40 -19.17
CA GLN A 63 37.22 -41.49 -17.79
C GLN A 63 36.87 -40.41 -16.78
N ILE A 64 36.14 -40.88 -15.79
CA ILE A 64 35.90 -40.29 -14.48
C ILE A 64 37.24 -40.21 -13.71
N ARG A 65 37.74 -39.02 -13.43
CA ARG A 65 38.68 -38.77 -12.36
C ARG A 65 37.94 -38.35 -11.10
N LYS A 66 37.92 -39.19 -10.11
CA LYS A 66 37.56 -38.89 -8.72
C LYS A 66 38.59 -37.94 -8.14
N SER A 67 38.19 -36.77 -7.72
CA SER A 67 38.90 -35.90 -6.80
C SER A 67 38.19 -35.95 -5.44
N PRO A 68 38.90 -35.93 -4.32
CA PRO A 68 38.30 -36.10 -3.00
C PRO A 68 37.54 -34.84 -2.56
N PRO A 69 36.56 -34.97 -1.63
CA PRO A 69 35.82 -33.84 -1.14
C PRO A 69 36.72 -32.97 -0.27
N SER A 70 36.86 -31.70 -0.63
CA SER A 70 37.38 -30.68 0.25
C SER A 70 36.35 -30.42 1.35
N GLU A 71 36.66 -30.79 2.57
CA GLU A 71 36.02 -30.30 3.78
C GLU A 71 36.20 -28.79 3.85
N GLY A 72 35.21 -28.06 3.28
CA GLY A 72 34.97 -26.66 3.56
C GLY A 72 34.08 -26.59 4.79
N ALA A 73 34.65 -26.19 5.91
CA ALA A 73 33.94 -25.93 7.15
C ALA A 73 32.78 -24.97 6.88
N VAL A 74 31.57 -25.51 6.85
CA VAL A 74 30.35 -24.73 7.06
C VAL A 74 30.42 -24.34 8.52
N GLN A 75 30.81 -23.08 8.79
CA GLN A 75 30.58 -22.48 10.08
C GLN A 75 29.07 -22.44 10.28
N SER A 76 28.60 -23.39 11.08
CA SER A 76 27.27 -23.41 11.63
C SER A 76 27.10 -22.11 12.43
N ALA A 77 26.37 -21.16 11.87
CA ALA A 77 25.81 -20.05 12.65
C ALA A 77 25.05 -20.68 13.81
N GLU A 78 25.50 -20.46 15.02
CA GLU A 78 24.84 -20.90 16.23
C GLU A 78 23.40 -20.36 16.21
N PRO A 79 22.39 -21.20 16.46
CA PRO A 79 21.04 -20.73 16.62
C PRO A 79 20.99 -19.87 17.89
N HIS A 80 20.76 -18.58 17.77
CA HIS A 80 20.39 -17.73 18.90
C HIS A 80 19.07 -18.24 19.47
N ASN A 81 19.18 -19.27 20.31
CA ASN A 81 18.06 -19.83 21.08
C ASN A 81 17.71 -18.91 22.24
N THR A 82 16.86 -17.93 22.04
CA THR A 82 16.19 -17.17 23.08
C THR A 82 14.73 -17.61 23.21
N GLY A 83 14.50 -18.84 23.58
CA GLY A 83 13.13 -19.33 23.85
C GLY A 83 13.12 -20.85 23.89
N GLY A 84 12.44 -21.43 24.89
CA GLY A 84 12.33 -22.87 25.08
C GLY A 84 11.97 -23.60 23.78
N ILE A 85 12.33 -24.86 23.69
CA ILE A 85 12.05 -25.74 22.55
C ILE A 85 10.57 -25.66 22.23
N VAL A 86 10.22 -24.98 21.11
CA VAL A 86 8.83 -24.97 20.62
C VAL A 86 8.64 -26.27 19.84
N GLU A 87 7.91 -27.22 20.46
CA GLU A 87 7.54 -28.46 19.78
C GLU A 87 6.29 -28.24 18.94
N ILE A 88 6.33 -28.70 17.71
CA ILE A 88 5.17 -28.69 16.78
C ILE A 88 4.52 -30.06 16.87
N LYS A 89 3.38 -30.14 17.58
CA LYS A 89 2.69 -31.41 17.88
C LYS A 89 1.33 -31.53 17.21
N THR A 90 0.61 -30.43 17.08
CA THR A 90 -0.74 -30.39 16.56
C THR A 90 -0.80 -29.79 15.15
N LEU A 91 -1.93 -29.90 14.48
CA LEU A 91 -2.18 -29.22 13.23
C LEU A 91 -2.15 -27.70 13.40
N GLU A 92 -2.70 -27.21 14.53
CA GLU A 92 -2.71 -25.78 14.86
C GLU A 92 -1.30 -25.24 15.04
N ASP A 93 -0.38 -26.01 15.65
CA ASP A 93 1.04 -25.64 15.77
C ASP A 93 1.70 -25.54 14.40
N GLN A 94 1.42 -26.50 13.51
CA GLN A 94 1.95 -26.52 12.14
C GLN A 94 1.47 -25.30 11.35
N VAL A 95 0.16 -24.98 11.44
CA VAL A 95 -0.43 -23.83 10.77
C VAL A 95 0.13 -22.51 11.32
N ALA A 96 0.26 -22.39 12.65
CA ALA A 96 0.85 -21.21 13.28
C ALA A 96 2.30 -20.97 12.82
N TYR A 97 3.11 -22.03 12.78
CA TYR A 97 4.49 -21.91 12.29
C TYR A 97 4.56 -21.59 10.81
N ALA A 98 3.72 -22.22 9.99
CA ALA A 98 3.65 -21.95 8.55
C ALA A 98 3.27 -20.49 8.26
N LEU A 99 2.27 -19.92 8.97
CA LEU A 99 1.91 -18.51 8.88
C LEU A 99 3.08 -17.59 9.25
N GLY A 100 3.81 -17.95 10.31
CA GLY A 100 5.03 -17.21 10.70
C GLY A 100 6.09 -17.19 9.61
N LEU A 101 6.30 -18.33 8.92
CA LEU A 101 7.24 -18.43 7.79
C LEU A 101 6.77 -17.56 6.61
N GLU A 102 5.49 -17.56 6.26
CA GLU A 102 4.97 -16.74 5.17
C GLU A 102 5.13 -15.24 5.47
N ILE A 103 4.81 -14.81 6.70
CA ILE A 103 5.03 -13.42 7.13
C ILE A 103 6.52 -13.06 7.03
N GLY A 104 7.39 -13.91 7.56
CA GLY A 104 8.83 -13.68 7.55
C GLY A 104 9.41 -13.61 6.13
N GLN A 105 8.98 -14.49 5.22
CA GLN A 105 9.38 -14.45 3.81
C GLN A 105 8.91 -13.20 3.10
N GLY A 106 7.67 -12.76 3.36
CA GLY A 106 7.13 -11.53 2.80
C GLY A 106 7.92 -10.30 3.28
N VAL A 107 8.19 -10.23 4.59
CA VAL A 107 9.00 -9.13 5.16
C VAL A 107 10.41 -9.12 4.58
N LEU A 108 11.04 -10.29 4.43
CA LEU A 108 12.40 -10.40 3.86
C LEU A 108 12.45 -9.94 2.40
N ALA A 109 11.40 -10.23 1.61
CA ALA A 109 11.33 -9.80 0.22
C ALA A 109 11.22 -8.28 0.07
N ASP A 110 10.44 -7.64 0.94
CA ASP A 110 10.15 -6.20 0.85
C ASP A 110 11.11 -5.33 1.69
N GLY A 111 11.69 -5.90 2.74
CA GLY A 111 12.52 -5.19 3.71
C GLY A 111 13.69 -6.05 4.22
N PRO A 112 14.64 -6.44 3.36
CA PRO A 112 15.76 -7.33 3.76
C PRO A 112 16.69 -6.72 4.81
N ASP A 113 16.62 -5.43 5.02
CA ASP A 113 17.38 -4.64 6.00
C ASP A 113 16.67 -4.49 7.37
N LEU A 114 15.45 -5.02 7.52
CA LEU A 114 14.73 -4.99 8.78
C LEU A 114 15.25 -6.05 9.75
N LYS A 115 15.29 -5.69 11.05
CA LYS A 115 15.73 -6.61 12.11
C LYS A 115 14.65 -7.66 12.39
N PRO A 116 14.93 -8.95 12.18
CA PRO A 116 13.93 -10.01 12.35
C PRO A 116 13.34 -10.07 13.77
N GLU A 117 14.16 -9.78 14.79
CA GLU A 117 13.75 -9.81 16.19
C GLU A 117 12.69 -8.74 16.50
N LEU A 118 12.82 -7.56 15.87
CA LEU A 118 11.83 -6.49 16.04
C LEU A 118 10.54 -6.77 15.29
N VAL A 119 10.64 -7.39 14.11
CA VAL A 119 9.46 -7.85 13.36
C VAL A 119 8.70 -8.90 14.17
N ALA A 120 9.40 -9.94 14.65
CA ALA A 120 8.81 -10.98 15.48
C ALA A 120 8.19 -10.40 16.76
N ARG A 121 8.87 -9.45 17.42
CA ARG A 121 8.35 -8.77 18.60
C ARG A 121 7.06 -8.00 18.31
N GLY A 122 6.99 -7.26 17.21
CA GLY A 122 5.78 -6.53 16.81
C GLY A 122 4.59 -7.46 16.56
N VAL A 123 4.83 -8.61 15.91
CA VAL A 123 3.82 -9.65 15.70
C VAL A 123 3.32 -10.20 17.04
N LEU A 124 4.24 -10.55 17.96
CA LEU A 124 3.89 -11.06 19.30
C LEU A 124 3.09 -10.05 20.12
N ASP A 125 3.49 -8.78 20.12
CA ASP A 125 2.79 -7.72 20.84
C ASP A 125 1.36 -7.54 20.32
N ALA A 126 1.17 -7.58 19.00
CA ALA A 126 -0.14 -7.51 18.38
C ALA A 126 -1.03 -8.72 18.74
N MET A 127 -0.50 -9.95 18.65
CA MET A 127 -1.23 -11.17 18.97
C MET A 127 -1.61 -11.26 20.46
N ARG A 128 -0.75 -10.76 21.34
CA ARG A 128 -0.96 -10.74 22.80
C ARG A 128 -1.77 -9.54 23.28
N LYS A 129 -2.13 -8.62 22.37
CA LYS A 129 -2.76 -7.34 22.70
C LYS A 129 -1.96 -6.55 23.74
N ALA A 130 -0.65 -6.66 23.69
CA ALA A 130 0.25 -5.92 24.56
C ALA A 130 0.29 -4.44 24.16
N THR A 131 0.76 -3.59 25.07
CA THR A 131 1.00 -2.17 24.75
C THR A 131 2.12 -2.06 23.71
N PRO A 132 1.86 -1.49 22.52
CA PRO A 132 2.88 -1.34 21.50
C PRO A 132 4.02 -0.42 21.95
N LEU A 133 5.24 -0.67 21.43
CA LEU A 133 6.41 0.18 21.68
C LEU A 133 6.34 1.52 20.93
N LEU A 134 5.53 1.59 19.87
CA LEU A 134 5.29 2.78 19.07
C LEU A 134 3.80 3.13 19.11
N SER A 135 3.49 4.43 19.16
CA SER A 135 2.10 4.85 18.92
C SER A 135 1.70 4.54 17.46
N PRO A 136 0.40 4.48 17.15
CA PRO A 136 -0.07 4.30 15.76
C PRO A 136 0.52 5.34 14.79
N GLU A 137 0.65 6.59 15.23
CA GLU A 137 1.22 7.69 14.44
C GLU A 137 2.72 7.49 14.21
N GLN A 138 3.47 7.08 15.26
CA GLN A 138 4.90 6.78 15.14
C GLN A 138 5.15 5.61 14.20
N ALA A 139 4.33 4.56 14.29
CA ALA A 139 4.42 3.40 13.42
C ALA A 139 4.13 3.79 11.95
N ALA A 140 3.07 4.54 11.71
CA ALA A 140 2.72 5.03 10.36
C ALA A 140 3.85 5.88 9.76
N LEU A 141 4.41 6.82 10.56
CA LEU A 141 5.50 7.67 10.11
C LEU A 141 6.78 6.87 9.80
N ALA A 142 7.12 5.87 10.63
CA ALA A 142 8.26 5.00 10.38
C ALA A 142 8.10 4.23 9.05
N MET A 143 6.90 3.71 8.78
CA MET A 143 6.58 3.04 7.52
C MET A 143 6.67 3.99 6.32
N ASP A 144 6.11 5.21 6.45
CA ASP A 144 6.17 6.22 5.37
C ASP A 144 7.62 6.59 5.04
N ARG A 145 8.47 6.81 6.04
CA ARG A 145 9.90 7.12 5.85
C ARG A 145 10.67 5.96 5.23
N TYR A 146 10.38 4.73 5.66
CA TYR A 146 10.99 3.55 5.06
C TYR A 146 10.61 3.39 3.59
N LEU A 147 9.31 3.51 3.27
CA LEU A 147 8.82 3.43 1.90
C LEU A 147 9.35 4.58 1.03
N ALA A 148 9.39 5.80 1.54
CA ALA A 148 9.93 6.94 0.80
C ALA A 148 11.40 6.70 0.40
N ARG A 149 12.23 6.18 1.32
CA ARG A 149 13.61 5.80 1.03
C ARG A 149 13.70 4.73 -0.05
N LYS A 150 12.82 3.72 -0.04
CA LYS A 150 12.80 2.66 -1.07
C LYS A 150 12.37 3.17 -2.44
N ILE A 151 11.45 4.14 -2.49
CA ILE A 151 11.00 4.75 -3.74
C ILE A 151 12.07 5.65 -4.34
N GLY A 152 12.76 6.43 -3.50
CA GLY A 152 13.89 7.23 -3.93
C GLY A 152 13.87 8.69 -3.44
N PRO A 153 14.89 9.48 -3.84
CA PRO A 153 15.14 10.81 -3.27
C PRO A 153 13.99 11.81 -3.41
N GLU A 154 13.24 11.75 -4.51
CA GLU A 154 12.08 12.63 -4.70
C GLU A 154 10.96 12.33 -3.69
N ALA A 155 10.70 11.05 -3.43
CA ALA A 155 9.71 10.62 -2.46
C ALA A 155 10.11 11.03 -1.03
N GLU A 156 11.39 10.85 -0.66
CA GLU A 156 11.92 11.31 0.62
C GLU A 156 11.79 12.84 0.78
N LYS A 157 12.14 13.58 -0.28
CA LYS A 157 12.00 15.05 -0.27
C LYS A 157 10.55 15.47 -0.06
N ASN A 158 9.61 14.88 -0.83
CA ASN A 158 8.20 15.23 -0.73
C ASN A 158 7.62 14.92 0.64
N LEU A 159 8.01 13.79 1.25
CA LEU A 159 7.60 13.43 2.60
C LEU A 159 8.13 14.44 3.63
N ASN A 160 9.43 14.73 3.60
CA ASN A 160 10.08 15.65 4.55
C ASN A 160 9.53 17.07 4.41
N ASP A 161 9.41 17.58 3.20
CA ASP A 161 8.85 18.93 2.93
C ASP A 161 7.38 18.99 3.37
N GLY A 162 6.62 17.91 3.14
CA GLY A 162 5.23 17.79 3.56
C GLY A 162 5.07 17.81 5.08
N GLU A 163 5.89 17.04 5.81
CA GLU A 163 5.89 17.03 7.27
C GLU A 163 6.26 18.39 7.83
N ALA A 164 7.33 19.01 7.32
CA ALA A 164 7.77 20.34 7.75
C ALA A 164 6.69 21.40 7.48
N PHE A 165 6.08 21.37 6.30
CA PHE A 165 5.00 22.28 5.94
C PHE A 165 3.80 22.14 6.89
N LEU A 166 3.31 20.92 7.12
CA LEU A 166 2.16 20.68 7.99
C LEU A 166 2.45 21.03 9.44
N ALA A 167 3.68 20.76 9.92
CA ALA A 167 4.12 21.16 11.26
C ALA A 167 4.12 22.68 11.46
N ALA A 168 4.59 23.43 10.47
CA ALA A 168 4.56 24.88 10.50
C ALA A 168 3.13 25.43 10.27
N ASN A 169 2.34 24.79 9.40
CA ASN A 169 1.02 25.28 9.05
C ASN A 169 0.01 25.18 10.20
N LYS A 170 0.09 24.13 11.02
CA LYS A 170 -0.80 23.95 12.19
C LYS A 170 -0.70 25.08 13.23
N THR A 171 0.39 25.83 13.24
CA THR A 171 0.60 26.96 14.18
C THR A 171 0.07 28.30 13.64
N LYS A 172 -0.36 28.32 12.37
CA LYS A 172 -0.90 29.55 11.75
C LYS A 172 -2.29 29.86 12.27
N GLN A 173 -2.55 31.13 12.48
CA GLN A 173 -3.88 31.61 12.89
C GLN A 173 -4.96 31.17 11.90
N GLY A 174 -6.09 30.65 12.38
CA GLY A 174 -7.21 30.22 11.58
C GLY A 174 -7.06 28.83 10.93
N VAL A 175 -5.93 28.14 11.17
CA VAL A 175 -5.75 26.74 10.74
C VAL A 175 -6.22 25.80 11.85
N ILE A 176 -7.12 24.91 11.49
CA ILE A 176 -7.66 23.87 12.36
C ILE A 176 -7.07 22.52 11.92
N THR A 177 -6.60 21.72 12.87
CA THR A 177 -6.07 20.37 12.63
C THR A 177 -7.00 19.34 13.24
N THR A 178 -7.42 18.35 12.46
CA THR A 178 -8.24 17.24 12.96
C THR A 178 -7.39 16.10 13.52
N PRO A 179 -7.98 15.15 14.26
CA PRO A 179 -7.25 13.97 14.75
C PRO A 179 -6.64 13.11 13.64
N SER A 180 -7.20 13.10 12.44
CA SER A 180 -6.62 12.40 11.27
C SER A 180 -5.36 13.08 10.73
N GLY A 181 -5.11 14.34 11.13
CA GLY A 181 -4.05 15.19 10.62
C GLY A 181 -4.44 16.03 9.39
N LEU A 182 -5.68 15.97 8.94
CA LEU A 182 -6.21 16.94 7.98
C LEU A 182 -6.11 18.33 8.60
N GLN A 183 -5.63 19.31 7.83
CA GLN A 183 -5.64 20.71 8.24
C GLN A 183 -6.52 21.51 7.27
N TYR A 184 -7.22 22.48 7.80
CA TYR A 184 -8.05 23.36 6.98
C TYR A 184 -8.18 24.75 7.59
N SER A 185 -8.49 25.73 6.75
CA SER A 185 -8.91 27.06 7.16
C SER A 185 -10.21 27.45 6.46
N VAL A 186 -11.14 28.04 7.21
CA VAL A 186 -12.41 28.56 6.69
C VAL A 186 -12.18 29.95 6.17
N THR A 187 -12.26 30.13 4.84
CA THR A 187 -12.11 31.46 4.22
C THR A 187 -13.46 32.18 4.06
N GLN A 188 -14.55 31.41 3.99
CA GLN A 188 -15.92 31.91 3.99
C GLN A 188 -16.81 30.85 4.64
N ALA A 189 -17.64 31.27 5.60
CA ALA A 189 -18.59 30.39 6.27
C ALA A 189 -19.93 30.36 5.53
N GLY A 190 -20.39 29.16 5.18
CA GLY A 190 -21.69 28.87 4.63
C GLY A 190 -22.77 28.74 5.73
N LYS A 191 -24.04 28.74 5.30
CA LYS A 191 -25.19 28.63 6.22
C LYS A 191 -26.08 27.41 5.90
N GLY A 192 -25.79 26.69 4.82
CA GLY A 192 -26.57 25.52 4.40
C GLY A 192 -26.30 24.27 5.21
N PRO A 193 -26.93 23.16 4.86
CA PRO A 193 -26.69 21.85 5.51
C PRO A 193 -25.30 21.33 5.21
N SER A 194 -24.82 20.39 6.04
CA SER A 194 -23.60 19.61 5.80
C SER A 194 -23.92 18.31 5.07
N PRO A 195 -23.08 17.89 4.09
CA PRO A 195 -23.30 16.64 3.39
C PRO A 195 -23.07 15.42 4.29
N LYS A 196 -23.79 14.34 4.02
CA LYS A 196 -23.56 13.01 4.56
C LYS A 196 -22.60 12.24 3.64
N ALA A 197 -22.02 11.15 4.14
CA ALA A 197 -21.12 10.32 3.37
C ALA A 197 -21.74 9.72 2.08
N THR A 198 -23.05 9.53 2.07
CA THR A 198 -23.80 8.97 0.92
C THR A 198 -24.25 10.00 -0.11
N ASP A 199 -24.10 11.28 0.20
CA ASP A 199 -24.59 12.34 -0.65
C ASP A 199 -23.65 12.58 -1.84
N VAL A 200 -24.20 13.19 -2.90
CA VAL A 200 -23.44 13.76 -4.01
C VAL A 200 -23.38 15.27 -3.79
N VAL A 201 -22.20 15.83 -3.96
CA VAL A 201 -21.99 17.29 -3.80
C VAL A 201 -21.52 17.91 -5.10
N ARG A 202 -21.91 19.17 -5.31
CA ARG A 202 -21.39 20.01 -6.39
C ARG A 202 -20.43 21.05 -5.82
N VAL A 203 -19.22 21.08 -6.36
CA VAL A 203 -18.13 21.91 -5.85
C VAL A 203 -17.39 22.65 -6.95
N ASN A 204 -16.83 23.81 -6.61
CA ASN A 204 -15.70 24.38 -7.34
C ASN A 204 -14.43 24.14 -6.53
N TYR A 205 -13.32 23.82 -7.21
CA TYR A 205 -12.06 23.63 -6.53
C TYR A 205 -10.84 23.95 -7.41
N THR A 206 -9.72 24.15 -6.73
CA THR A 206 -8.38 24.16 -7.34
C THR A 206 -7.43 23.42 -6.45
N GLY A 207 -6.79 22.36 -6.99
CA GLY A 207 -5.79 21.54 -6.32
C GLY A 207 -4.37 21.91 -6.75
N ARG A 208 -3.46 22.07 -5.76
CA ARG A 208 -2.06 22.45 -5.95
C ARG A 208 -1.15 21.55 -5.15
N LEU A 209 0.06 21.37 -5.66
CA LEU A 209 1.20 20.85 -4.89
C LEU A 209 1.79 21.96 -4.00
N LEU A 210 2.76 21.60 -3.13
CA LEU A 210 3.43 22.57 -2.26
C LEU A 210 4.23 23.64 -3.01
N ASP A 211 4.72 23.32 -4.21
CA ASP A 211 5.42 24.28 -5.11
C ASP A 211 4.46 25.25 -5.82
N GLY A 212 3.14 25.11 -5.57
CA GLY A 212 2.10 25.94 -6.18
C GLY A 212 1.61 25.43 -7.54
N LYS A 213 2.20 24.39 -8.12
CA LYS A 213 1.77 23.79 -9.39
C LYS A 213 0.33 23.28 -9.27
N VAL A 214 -0.56 23.82 -10.11
CA VAL A 214 -1.95 23.35 -10.21
C VAL A 214 -1.96 22.01 -10.96
N PHE A 215 -2.53 20.99 -10.33
CA PHE A 215 -2.69 19.68 -10.95
C PHE A 215 -4.12 19.40 -11.42
N ASP A 216 -5.11 20.06 -10.81
CA ASP A 216 -6.50 19.95 -11.23
C ASP A 216 -7.32 21.18 -10.78
N SER A 217 -8.33 21.57 -11.57
CA SER A 217 -9.17 22.73 -11.26
C SER A 217 -10.46 22.73 -12.07
N THR A 218 -11.52 23.27 -11.46
CA THR A 218 -12.78 23.63 -12.15
C THR A 218 -12.76 25.06 -12.72
N ALA A 219 -11.67 25.82 -12.59
CA ALA A 219 -11.59 27.18 -13.14
C ALA A 219 -11.84 27.18 -14.65
N GLY A 220 -12.81 27.98 -15.10
CA GLY A 220 -13.22 28.04 -16.52
C GLY A 220 -14.04 26.83 -17.01
N LYS A 221 -14.50 25.96 -16.09
CA LYS A 221 -15.32 24.79 -16.38
C LYS A 221 -16.57 24.81 -15.50
N PRO A 222 -17.62 24.05 -15.84
CA PRO A 222 -18.74 23.82 -14.93
C PRO A 222 -18.25 23.23 -13.59
N PRO A 223 -18.97 23.49 -12.48
CA PRO A 223 -18.71 22.82 -11.21
C PRO A 223 -18.70 21.31 -11.34
N ALA A 224 -17.87 20.64 -10.56
CA ALA A 224 -17.75 19.20 -10.56
C ALA A 224 -18.69 18.56 -9.52
N GLU A 225 -19.20 17.37 -9.85
CA GLU A 225 -20.03 16.56 -8.95
C GLU A 225 -19.26 15.34 -8.46
N PHE A 226 -19.31 15.10 -7.16
CA PHE A 226 -18.63 13.96 -6.54
C PHE A 226 -19.51 13.31 -5.46
N PRO A 227 -19.63 11.97 -5.45
CA PRO A 227 -20.09 11.24 -4.27
C PRO A 227 -19.08 11.43 -3.13
N VAL A 228 -19.57 11.87 -1.95
CA VAL A 228 -18.70 12.20 -0.79
C VAL A 228 -17.82 11.02 -0.35
N ASN A 229 -18.32 9.80 -0.51
CA ASN A 229 -17.58 8.57 -0.17
C ASN A 229 -16.67 8.02 -1.28
N ARG A 230 -16.56 8.71 -2.43
CA ARG A 230 -15.74 8.27 -3.57
C ARG A 230 -14.62 9.25 -3.94
N VAL A 231 -14.24 10.09 -3.02
CA VAL A 231 -13.10 10.99 -3.14
C VAL A 231 -11.99 10.59 -2.16
N ILE A 232 -10.83 11.24 -2.22
CA ILE A 232 -9.75 10.96 -1.27
C ILE A 232 -10.21 11.17 0.17
N PRO A 233 -9.64 10.41 1.16
CA PRO A 233 -10.10 10.45 2.55
C PRO A 233 -10.15 11.85 3.15
N GLY A 234 -9.18 12.71 2.84
CA GLY A 234 -9.15 14.10 3.30
C GLY A 234 -10.32 14.93 2.79
N TRP A 235 -10.80 14.69 1.58
CA TRP A 235 -12.01 15.33 1.05
C TRP A 235 -13.28 14.77 1.69
N THR A 236 -13.36 13.43 1.83
CA THR A 236 -14.51 12.80 2.51
C THR A 236 -14.70 13.36 3.92
N GLU A 237 -13.61 13.55 4.66
CA GLU A 237 -13.65 14.15 5.99
C GLU A 237 -14.03 15.63 5.96
N ALA A 238 -13.39 16.41 5.06
CA ALA A 238 -13.64 17.85 4.95
C ALA A 238 -15.08 18.16 4.56
N LEU A 239 -15.60 17.51 3.50
CA LEU A 239 -16.95 17.76 2.97
C LEU A 239 -18.04 17.51 4.01
N GLN A 240 -17.89 16.48 4.86
CA GLN A 240 -18.85 16.19 5.93
C GLN A 240 -18.82 17.24 7.07
N LYS A 241 -17.73 18.02 7.17
CA LYS A 241 -17.61 19.13 8.14
C LYS A 241 -18.01 20.46 7.53
N MET A 242 -17.94 20.62 6.21
CA MET A 242 -18.34 21.81 5.47
C MET A 242 -19.87 21.96 5.47
N LYS A 243 -20.34 23.21 5.31
CA LYS A 243 -21.73 23.57 5.03
C LYS A 243 -21.86 24.08 3.61
N VAL A 244 -22.99 23.88 3.00
CA VAL A 244 -23.29 24.52 1.70
C VAL A 244 -23.08 26.03 1.81
N GLY A 245 -22.31 26.58 0.88
CA GLY A 245 -21.86 27.99 0.87
C GLY A 245 -20.48 28.19 1.50
N ASP A 246 -19.88 27.17 2.13
CA ASP A 246 -18.51 27.26 2.67
C ASP A 246 -17.48 27.37 1.55
N LYS A 247 -16.42 28.16 1.85
CA LYS A 247 -15.17 28.15 1.10
C LYS A 247 -14.05 27.86 2.06
N TRP A 248 -13.39 26.72 1.85
CA TRP A 248 -12.29 26.24 2.69
C TRP A 248 -11.01 26.08 1.89
N ARG A 249 -9.89 26.30 2.56
CA ARG A 249 -8.59 25.83 2.10
C ARG A 249 -8.20 24.61 2.91
N LEU A 250 -8.00 23.49 2.20
CA LEU A 250 -7.60 22.21 2.78
C LEU A 250 -6.11 22.01 2.57
N TYR A 251 -5.45 21.45 3.57
CA TYR A 251 -4.06 20.99 3.51
C TYR A 251 -4.06 19.52 3.90
N ILE A 252 -3.92 18.66 2.91
CA ILE A 252 -4.19 17.23 3.03
C ILE A 252 -2.86 16.48 3.07
N PRO A 253 -2.50 15.84 4.20
CA PRO A 253 -1.34 14.95 4.26
C PRO A 253 -1.43 13.86 3.20
N SER A 254 -0.31 13.41 2.68
CA SER A 254 -0.26 12.37 1.62
C SER A 254 -1.07 11.13 1.98
N ARG A 255 -1.06 10.68 3.23
CA ARG A 255 -1.82 9.51 3.71
C ARG A 255 -3.33 9.66 3.62
N LEU A 256 -3.85 10.89 3.59
CA LEU A 256 -5.27 11.19 3.36
C LEU A 256 -5.56 11.55 1.90
N ALA A 257 -4.58 11.38 1.01
CA ALA A 257 -4.65 11.65 -0.43
C ALA A 257 -4.19 10.42 -1.23
N TYR A 258 -3.06 10.50 -1.93
CA TYR A 258 -2.55 9.45 -2.83
C TYR A 258 -1.38 8.64 -2.25
N GLY A 259 -0.91 8.99 -1.04
CA GLY A 259 0.09 8.23 -0.28
C GLY A 259 1.42 8.01 -1.02
N PRO A 260 2.04 6.84 -0.79
CA PRO A 260 3.36 6.52 -1.36
C PRO A 260 3.36 6.32 -2.87
N ARG A 261 2.19 6.14 -3.50
CA ARG A 261 2.09 5.90 -4.95
C ARG A 261 1.96 7.18 -5.76
N GLY A 262 1.48 8.27 -5.16
CA GLY A 262 1.04 9.42 -5.95
C GLY A 262 -0.01 9.03 -7.00
N THR A 263 0.02 9.68 -8.16
CA THR A 263 -0.77 9.27 -9.35
C THR A 263 0.18 8.73 -10.41
N PRO A 264 0.29 7.40 -10.61
CA PRO A 264 1.22 6.81 -11.57
C PRO A 264 1.02 7.40 -12.98
N GLY A 265 2.08 7.97 -13.56
CA GLY A 265 2.01 8.69 -14.85
C GLY A 265 1.21 10.00 -14.83
N GLY A 266 0.71 10.40 -13.67
CA GLY A 266 -0.06 11.63 -13.46
C GLY A 266 0.76 12.76 -12.82
N PRO A 267 0.09 13.87 -12.46
CA PRO A 267 0.76 15.08 -12.01
C PRO A 267 1.12 15.11 -10.52
N ILE A 268 0.75 14.10 -9.73
CA ILE A 268 0.96 14.08 -8.27
C ILE A 268 2.05 13.07 -7.93
N PRO A 269 3.25 13.53 -7.53
CA PRO A 269 4.35 12.66 -7.11
C PRO A 269 4.05 11.87 -5.82
N PRO A 270 4.84 10.80 -5.53
CA PRO A 270 4.76 10.08 -4.26
C PRO A 270 4.87 11.02 -3.04
N PHE A 271 4.12 10.70 -1.98
CA PHE A 271 4.12 11.42 -0.69
C PHE A 271 3.80 12.91 -0.74
N SER A 272 3.16 13.39 -1.80
CA SER A 272 2.79 14.80 -1.93
C SER A 272 1.70 15.22 -0.95
N VAL A 273 1.93 16.30 -0.21
CA VAL A 273 0.88 17.06 0.46
C VAL A 273 0.11 17.85 -0.59
N LEU A 274 -1.21 17.84 -0.49
CA LEU A 274 -2.08 18.53 -1.43
C LEU A 274 -2.74 19.73 -0.76
N ILE A 275 -2.81 20.84 -1.49
CA ILE A 275 -3.52 22.05 -1.07
C ILE A 275 -4.72 22.24 -2.01
N PHE A 276 -5.91 22.32 -1.45
CA PHE A 276 -7.12 22.60 -2.22
C PHE A 276 -7.83 23.84 -1.70
N ASP A 277 -8.21 24.70 -2.61
CA ASP A 277 -9.28 25.70 -2.39
C ASP A 277 -10.57 25.05 -2.86
N VAL A 278 -11.55 24.88 -1.95
CA VAL A 278 -12.84 24.21 -2.22
C VAL A 278 -13.99 25.11 -1.87
N VAL A 279 -14.96 25.22 -2.76
CA VAL A 279 -16.26 25.88 -2.52
C VAL A 279 -17.35 24.81 -2.62
N LEU A 280 -18.06 24.57 -1.54
CA LEU A 280 -19.21 23.66 -1.53
C LEU A 280 -20.46 24.43 -1.97
N LEU A 281 -20.95 24.14 -3.16
CA LEU A 281 -22.06 24.87 -3.77
C LEU A 281 -23.42 24.33 -3.33
N GLU A 282 -23.60 23.01 -3.43
CA GLU A 282 -24.86 22.35 -3.07
C GLU A 282 -24.68 20.86 -2.82
N ILE A 283 -25.68 20.27 -2.17
CA ILE A 283 -25.89 18.82 -2.10
C ILE A 283 -26.89 18.49 -3.20
N VAL A 284 -26.48 17.63 -4.12
CA VAL A 284 -27.31 17.20 -5.26
C VAL A 284 -28.32 16.19 -4.74
N PRO A 285 -29.64 16.37 -5.05
CA PRO A 285 -30.68 15.43 -4.62
C PRO A 285 -30.52 14.00 -5.09
#